data_4fedd708ee7f7e6a484258f3fa0f4559
#
_entry.id   4fedd708ee7f7e6a484258f3fa0f4559
#
_cell.length_a   1.000
_cell.length_b   1.000
_cell.length_c   1.000
_cell.angle_alpha   90.00
_cell.angle_beta   90.00
_cell.angle_gamma   90.00
#
_symmetry.space_group_name_H-M   'P 1'
#
loop_
_entity.id
_entity.type
_entity.pdbx_description
1 polymer ?
#
loop_
_entity_poly.entity_id
_entity_poly.type
_entity_poly.pdbx_seq_one_letter_code
_entity_poly.pdbx_strand_id
1 'polypeptide(L)'
;MLVADGLEIPGNLGTLMRTMDAVAADCLVLTNRRTRASHPKVFRGSHGMSLSVPTVDFDEVTEAIDWLAVHDFTVYLADTASAVDYREADYGGRVAIVVSSERYGISRPWYERGYGAVCIPMLGRSDSLNVSISASILLYEARAAQGR
;
A
#
# COMPACT_ATOMS: atom_id res chain seq x y z
N MET A 1 3.30 -7.61 1.02
CA MET A 1 2.05 -7.07 1.64
C MET A 1 1.83 -5.60 1.27
N LEU A 2 0.65 -5.06 1.51
CA LEU A 2 0.32 -3.64 1.30
C LEU A 2 -0.02 -2.99 2.65
N VAL A 3 0.49 -1.78 2.87
CA VAL A 3 0.10 -0.92 3.99
C VAL A 3 -0.68 0.28 3.45
N ALA A 4 -1.88 0.49 3.94
CA ALA A 4 -2.74 1.60 3.57
C ALA A 4 -2.81 2.61 4.75
N ASP A 5 -2.05 3.70 4.63
CA ASP A 5 -1.94 4.73 5.65
C ASP A 5 -2.97 5.84 5.40
N GLY A 6 -3.94 5.95 6.29
CA GLY A 6 -4.95 7.03 6.30
C GLY A 6 -5.90 7.04 5.11
N LEU A 7 -6.22 5.90 4.48
CA LEU A 7 -7.19 5.86 3.38
C LEU A 7 -8.60 6.22 3.84
N GLU A 8 -9.21 7.20 3.15
CA GLU A 8 -10.53 7.73 3.50
C GLU A 8 -11.66 7.16 2.64
N ILE A 9 -11.40 6.93 1.35
CA ILE A 9 -12.43 6.58 0.36
C ILE A 9 -12.66 5.08 0.35
N PRO A 10 -13.87 4.60 0.77
CA PRO A 10 -14.16 3.17 0.80
C PRO A 10 -14.00 2.46 -0.55
N GLY A 11 -14.31 3.16 -1.66
CA GLY A 11 -14.13 2.63 -3.01
C GLY A 11 -12.67 2.32 -3.34
N ASN A 12 -11.74 3.18 -2.93
CA ASN A 12 -10.31 2.95 -3.11
C ASN A 12 -9.86 1.72 -2.33
N LEU A 13 -10.27 1.60 -1.06
CA LEU A 13 -9.94 0.44 -0.25
C LEU A 13 -10.50 -0.87 -0.85
N GLY A 14 -11.73 -0.83 -1.35
CA GLY A 14 -12.33 -1.99 -2.03
C GLY A 14 -11.55 -2.38 -3.30
N THR A 15 -11.17 -1.42 -4.12
CA THR A 15 -10.35 -1.66 -5.32
C THR A 15 -8.98 -2.23 -4.97
N LEU A 16 -8.34 -1.72 -3.91
CA LEU A 16 -7.09 -2.26 -3.40
C LEU A 16 -7.20 -3.73 -3.01
N MET A 17 -8.22 -4.09 -2.24
CA MET A 17 -8.45 -5.48 -1.82
C MET A 17 -8.66 -6.41 -3.02
N ARG A 18 -9.37 -5.96 -4.03
CA ARG A 18 -9.54 -6.71 -5.27
C ARG A 18 -8.22 -6.93 -6.01
N THR A 19 -7.37 -5.91 -6.09
CA THR A 19 -6.05 -6.04 -6.69
C THR A 19 -5.15 -6.97 -5.86
N MET A 20 -5.20 -6.85 -4.54
CA MET A 20 -4.43 -7.70 -3.64
C MET A 20 -4.76 -9.18 -3.80
N ASP A 21 -6.06 -9.50 -3.93
CA ASP A 21 -6.51 -10.86 -4.25
C ASP A 21 -5.94 -11.32 -5.60
N ALA A 22 -6.03 -10.47 -6.63
CA ALA A 22 -5.56 -10.79 -7.99
C ALA A 22 -4.05 -11.09 -8.05
N VAL A 23 -3.23 -10.39 -7.26
CA VAL A 23 -1.78 -10.64 -7.19
C VAL A 23 -1.39 -11.61 -6.08
N ALA A 24 -2.35 -12.21 -5.39
CA ALA A 24 -2.14 -13.06 -4.22
C ALA A 24 -1.23 -12.39 -3.17
N ALA A 25 -1.50 -11.14 -2.83
CA ALA A 25 -0.79 -10.45 -1.76
C ALA A 25 -1.21 -10.99 -0.39
N ASP A 26 -0.24 -11.17 0.51
CA ASP A 26 -0.44 -11.92 1.75
C ASP A 26 -1.37 -11.23 2.74
N CYS A 27 -1.27 -9.91 2.90
CA CYS A 27 -2.00 -9.17 3.93
C CYS A 27 -2.12 -7.68 3.59
N LEU A 28 -3.23 -7.07 3.98
CA LEU A 28 -3.45 -5.64 4.05
C LEU A 28 -3.26 -5.16 5.49
N VAL A 29 -2.40 -4.19 5.69
CA VAL A 29 -2.24 -3.47 6.95
C VAL A 29 -2.90 -2.10 6.83
N LEU A 30 -3.72 -1.75 7.80
CA LEU A 30 -4.34 -0.43 7.90
C LEU A 30 -3.72 0.34 9.06
N THR A 31 -3.26 1.56 8.78
CA THR A 31 -2.77 2.51 9.79
C THR A 31 -3.50 3.84 9.62
N ASN A 32 -3.59 4.65 10.68
CA ASN A 32 -4.37 5.90 10.66
C ASN A 32 -5.76 5.71 10.05
N ARG A 33 -6.40 4.59 10.37
CA ARG A 33 -7.60 4.11 9.71
C ARG A 33 -8.74 5.13 9.74
N ARG A 34 -9.22 5.51 8.57
CA ARG A 34 -10.39 6.38 8.35
C ARG A 34 -11.57 5.62 7.75
N THR A 35 -11.32 4.47 7.14
CA THR A 35 -12.33 3.57 6.57
C THR A 35 -12.12 2.16 7.09
N ARG A 36 -13.18 1.50 7.51
CA ARG A 36 -13.14 0.11 7.97
C ARG A 36 -13.24 -0.86 6.79
N ALA A 37 -12.51 -1.98 6.83
CA ALA A 37 -12.63 -3.05 5.84
C ALA A 37 -14.06 -3.63 5.74
N SER A 38 -14.80 -3.63 6.86
CA SER A 38 -16.19 -4.07 6.95
C SER A 38 -17.22 -3.08 6.39
N HIS A 39 -16.81 -1.91 5.89
CA HIS A 39 -17.75 -0.91 5.37
C HIS A 39 -18.48 -1.45 4.11
N PRO A 40 -19.82 -1.31 3.97
CA PRO A 40 -20.58 -1.87 2.84
C PRO A 40 -20.09 -1.44 1.45
N LYS A 41 -19.58 -0.21 1.32
CA LYS A 41 -18.98 0.27 0.06
C LYS A 41 -17.64 -0.41 -0.25
N VAL A 42 -16.87 -0.82 0.77
CA VAL A 42 -15.64 -1.62 0.59
C VAL A 42 -16.01 -3.01 0.09
N PHE A 43 -16.97 -3.66 0.71
CA PHE A 43 -17.47 -4.96 0.26
C PHE A 43 -17.90 -4.93 -1.22
N ARG A 44 -18.73 -3.94 -1.60
CA ARG A 44 -19.16 -3.79 -3.00
C ARG A 44 -17.99 -3.47 -3.94
N GLY A 45 -17.11 -2.54 -3.57
CA GLY A 45 -15.95 -2.15 -4.38
C GLY A 45 -14.91 -3.25 -4.54
N SER A 46 -14.79 -4.13 -3.56
CA SER A 46 -13.91 -5.30 -3.60
C SER A 46 -14.51 -6.51 -4.30
N HIS A 47 -15.78 -6.46 -4.71
CA HIS A 47 -16.52 -7.63 -5.21
C HIS A 47 -16.49 -8.81 -4.23
N GLY A 48 -16.54 -8.52 -2.93
CA GLY A 48 -16.52 -9.51 -1.86
C GLY A 48 -15.12 -9.91 -1.36
N MET A 49 -14.04 -9.47 -2.01
CA MET A 49 -12.65 -9.83 -1.61
C MET A 49 -12.29 -9.29 -0.22
N SER A 50 -13.03 -8.32 0.31
CA SER A 50 -12.86 -7.87 1.71
C SER A 50 -13.13 -8.96 2.76
N LEU A 51 -13.72 -10.08 2.38
CA LEU A 51 -13.92 -11.24 3.26
C LEU A 51 -12.77 -12.26 3.18
N SER A 52 -11.97 -12.22 2.12
CA SER A 52 -10.90 -13.20 1.86
C SER A 52 -9.50 -12.63 2.05
N VAL A 53 -9.30 -11.32 1.77
CA VAL A 53 -7.99 -10.67 1.96
C VAL A 53 -7.72 -10.49 3.45
N PRO A 54 -6.68 -11.15 4.00
CA PRO A 54 -6.30 -10.95 5.39
C PRO A 54 -6.02 -9.47 5.66
N THR A 55 -6.66 -8.91 6.68
CA THR A 55 -6.54 -7.49 7.00
C THR A 55 -6.26 -7.32 8.48
N VAL A 56 -5.27 -6.51 8.80
CA VAL A 56 -4.87 -6.16 10.17
C VAL A 56 -4.93 -4.65 10.35
N ASP A 57 -5.56 -4.20 11.40
CA ASP A 57 -5.57 -2.80 11.84
C ASP A 57 -4.54 -2.60 12.96
N PHE A 58 -3.71 -1.56 12.83
CA PHE A 58 -2.91 -1.05 13.94
C PHE A 58 -3.47 0.29 14.41
N ASP A 59 -3.64 0.45 15.70
CA ASP A 59 -4.13 1.71 16.27
C ASP A 59 -3.07 2.81 16.15
N GLU A 60 -1.79 2.44 16.36
CA GLU A 60 -0.66 3.35 16.22
C GLU A 60 0.24 2.96 15.04
N VAL A 61 0.68 3.96 14.27
CA VAL A 61 1.57 3.74 13.11
C VAL A 61 2.89 3.10 13.54
N THR A 62 3.41 3.50 14.69
CA THR A 62 4.67 2.98 15.25
C THR A 62 4.62 1.49 15.54
N GLU A 63 3.47 0.97 15.98
CA GLU A 63 3.28 -0.47 16.19
C GLU A 63 3.38 -1.26 14.88
N ALA A 64 2.79 -0.75 13.81
CA ALA A 64 2.92 -1.36 12.48
C ALA A 64 4.37 -1.35 12.00
N ILE A 65 5.06 -0.23 12.17
CA ILE A 65 6.47 -0.07 11.82
C ILE A 65 7.35 -1.06 12.58
N ASP A 66 7.17 -1.17 13.89
CA ASP A 66 7.96 -2.07 14.73
C ASP A 66 7.66 -3.54 14.39
N TRP A 67 6.40 -3.86 14.12
CA TRP A 67 6.01 -5.20 13.68
C TRP A 67 6.68 -5.58 12.35
N LEU A 68 6.70 -4.68 11.36
CA LEU A 68 7.37 -4.92 10.08
C LEU A 68 8.88 -5.12 10.26
N ALA A 69 9.50 -4.32 11.13
CA ALA A 69 10.94 -4.41 11.42
C ALA A 69 11.30 -5.74 12.09
N VAL A 70 10.53 -6.19 13.09
CA VAL A 70 10.74 -7.48 13.77
C VAL A 70 10.60 -8.68 12.83
N HIS A 71 9.80 -8.53 11.77
CA HIS A 71 9.57 -9.61 10.79
C HIS A 71 10.41 -9.48 9.51
N ASP A 72 11.45 -8.64 9.52
CA ASP A 72 12.42 -8.46 8.44
C ASP A 72 11.77 -8.06 7.10
N PHE A 73 10.80 -7.15 7.13
CA PHE A 73 10.23 -6.58 5.92
C PHE A 73 11.11 -5.46 5.36
N THR A 74 11.39 -5.54 4.05
CA THR A 74 11.84 -4.37 3.28
C THR A 74 10.63 -3.49 3.01
N VAL A 75 10.68 -2.23 3.44
CA VAL A 75 9.55 -1.31 3.33
C VAL A 75 9.84 -0.25 2.28
N TYR A 76 8.90 -0.06 1.34
CA TYR A 76 8.94 1.01 0.34
C TYR A 76 7.76 1.97 0.52
N LEU A 77 8.06 3.26 0.55
CA LEU A 77 7.06 4.32 0.58
C LEU A 77 6.73 4.75 -0.84
N ALA A 78 5.46 4.66 -1.24
CA ALA A 78 5.00 5.14 -2.53
C ALA A 78 4.85 6.66 -2.49
N ASP A 79 5.87 7.37 -2.95
CA ASP A 79 5.96 8.83 -2.86
C ASP A 79 6.31 9.42 -4.22
N THR A 80 5.46 10.32 -4.73
CA THR A 80 5.68 11.00 -6.01
C THR A 80 6.90 11.93 -6.01
N ALA A 81 7.37 12.35 -4.83
CA ALA A 81 8.58 13.17 -4.66
C ALA A 81 9.88 12.35 -4.64
N SER A 82 9.82 11.01 -4.63
CA SER A 82 11.01 10.17 -4.70
C SER A 82 11.71 10.31 -6.04
N ALA A 83 13.04 10.26 -6.03
CA ALA A 83 13.87 10.19 -7.24
C ALA A 83 14.06 8.77 -7.77
N VAL A 84 13.70 7.75 -6.98
CA VAL A 84 13.89 6.34 -7.35
C VAL A 84 12.67 5.83 -8.09
N ASP A 85 12.87 5.39 -9.33
CA ASP A 85 11.82 4.74 -10.13
C ASP A 85 11.43 3.41 -9.46
N TYR A 86 10.14 3.13 -9.35
CA TYR A 86 9.64 1.92 -8.71
C TYR A 86 10.21 0.62 -9.33
N ARG A 87 10.61 0.65 -10.60
CA ARG A 87 11.20 -0.48 -11.31
C ARG A 87 12.65 -0.77 -10.90
N GLU A 88 13.30 0.16 -10.22
CA GLU A 88 14.68 0.03 -9.75
C GLU A 88 14.78 -0.53 -8.32
N ALA A 89 13.64 -0.68 -7.64
CA ALA A 89 13.58 -1.21 -6.29
C ALA A 89 13.75 -2.75 -6.27
N ASP A 90 14.39 -3.23 -5.22
CA ASP A 90 14.51 -4.68 -4.98
C ASP A 90 13.28 -5.20 -4.22
N TYR A 91 12.41 -5.88 -4.94
CA TYR A 91 11.21 -6.49 -4.35
C TYR A 91 11.42 -7.96 -3.91
N GLY A 92 12.66 -8.41 -3.80
CA GLY A 92 12.96 -9.75 -3.29
C GLY A 92 12.58 -9.94 -1.82
N GLY A 93 12.26 -11.16 -1.42
CA GLY A 93 11.95 -11.50 -0.03
C GLY A 93 10.61 -10.95 0.48
N ARG A 94 10.61 -10.49 1.75
CA ARG A 94 9.42 -9.93 2.40
C ARG A 94 9.35 -8.43 2.15
N VAL A 95 8.40 -8.00 1.36
CA VAL A 95 8.22 -6.60 0.98
C VAL A 95 6.88 -6.05 1.49
N ALA A 96 6.92 -4.86 2.05
CA ALA A 96 5.75 -4.06 2.39
C ALA A 96 5.78 -2.74 1.61
N ILE A 97 4.69 -2.44 0.89
CA ILE A 97 4.54 -1.20 0.15
C ILE A 97 3.54 -0.33 0.91
N VAL A 98 3.95 0.87 1.27
CA VAL A 98 3.12 1.85 1.99
C VAL A 98 2.53 2.82 0.98
N VAL A 99 1.20 2.90 0.94
CA VAL A 99 0.45 3.87 0.14
C VAL A 99 -0.46 4.71 1.05
N SER A 100 -0.79 5.91 0.63
CA SER A 100 -1.64 6.81 1.41
C SER A 100 -2.67 7.52 0.53
N SER A 101 -3.60 8.24 1.18
CA SER A 101 -4.51 9.11 0.44
C SER A 101 -3.75 10.28 -0.20
N GLU A 102 -4.22 10.71 -1.37
CA GLU A 102 -3.66 11.86 -2.09
C GLU A 102 -3.74 13.16 -1.26
N ARG A 103 -4.69 13.24 -0.34
CA ARG A 103 -4.95 14.44 0.46
C ARG A 103 -3.93 14.63 1.59
N TYR A 104 -3.53 13.56 2.26
CA TYR A 104 -2.71 13.66 3.49
C TYR A 104 -1.27 13.17 3.29
N GLY A 105 -1.02 12.37 2.25
CA GLY A 105 0.26 11.72 2.06
C GLY A 105 0.54 10.63 3.11
N ILE A 106 1.71 10.04 3.03
CA ILE A 106 2.21 9.07 4.01
C ILE A 106 2.57 9.82 5.29
N SER A 107 2.16 9.30 6.43
CA SER A 107 2.39 9.96 7.72
C SER A 107 3.87 9.96 8.11
N ARG A 108 4.24 10.99 8.89
CA ARG A 108 5.62 11.30 9.25
C ARG A 108 6.42 10.14 9.87
N PRO A 109 5.85 9.31 10.77
CA PRO A 109 6.61 8.20 11.38
C PRO A 109 7.24 7.24 10.37
N TRP A 110 6.64 7.04 9.20
CA TRP A 110 7.19 6.21 8.13
C TRP A 110 8.50 6.77 7.59
N TYR A 111 8.58 8.08 7.37
CA TYR A 111 9.80 8.75 6.89
C TYR A 111 10.90 8.79 7.95
N GLU A 112 10.55 8.93 9.22
CA GLU A 112 11.49 8.97 10.34
C GLU A 112 12.27 7.66 10.52
N ARG A 113 11.75 6.55 10.02
CA ARG A 113 12.43 5.25 10.03
C ARG A 113 13.51 5.12 8.95
N GLY A 114 13.58 6.03 7.98
CA GLY A 114 14.55 5.99 6.90
C GLY A 114 14.30 4.91 5.86
N TYR A 115 13.05 4.48 5.68
CA TYR A 115 12.66 3.54 4.64
C TYR A 115 12.87 4.11 3.23
N GLY A 116 13.15 3.25 2.26
CA GLY A 116 13.25 3.63 0.86
C GLY A 116 11.92 4.15 0.32
N ALA A 117 11.99 5.18 -0.51
CA ALA A 117 10.83 5.68 -1.23
C ALA A 117 10.96 5.41 -2.72
N VAL A 118 9.85 5.10 -3.38
CA VAL A 118 9.79 4.85 -4.83
C VAL A 118 8.69 5.68 -5.47
N CYS A 119 8.90 6.10 -6.71
CA CYS A 119 7.89 6.82 -7.47
C CYS A 119 7.48 6.07 -8.74
N ILE A 120 6.24 6.29 -9.17
CA ILE A 120 5.77 5.97 -10.51
C ILE A 120 5.96 7.24 -11.34
N PRO A 121 6.82 7.24 -12.38
CA PRO A 121 7.09 8.45 -13.17
C PRO A 121 5.84 9.00 -13.84
N MET A 122 5.56 10.28 -13.65
CA MET A 122 4.49 11.01 -14.32
C MET A 122 5.06 11.69 -15.56
N LEU A 123 4.72 11.20 -16.75
CA LEU A 123 5.23 11.72 -18.03
C LEU A 123 4.32 12.79 -18.66
N GLY A 124 3.18 13.04 -18.06
CA GLY A 124 2.17 14.00 -18.53
C GLY A 124 2.07 15.22 -17.62
N ARG A 125 0.84 15.76 -17.53
CA ARG A 125 0.52 16.95 -16.70
C ARG A 125 -0.01 16.60 -15.32
N SER A 126 -0.30 15.34 -15.06
CA SER A 126 -0.83 14.87 -13.77
C SER A 126 0.32 14.75 -12.76
N ASP A 127 0.09 15.23 -11.55
CA ASP A 127 1.09 15.17 -10.47
C ASP A 127 1.05 13.83 -9.72
N SER A 128 -0.04 13.09 -9.82
CA SER A 128 -0.24 11.81 -9.14
C SER A 128 -1.28 10.95 -9.85
N LEU A 129 -1.36 9.68 -9.46
CA LEU A 129 -2.42 8.74 -9.81
C LEU A 129 -3.32 8.51 -8.60
N ASN A 130 -4.55 8.07 -8.85
CA ASN A 130 -5.41 7.53 -7.79
C ASN A 130 -4.67 6.43 -7.02
N VAL A 131 -4.80 6.43 -5.69
CA VAL A 131 -4.05 5.52 -4.81
C VAL A 131 -4.24 4.04 -5.16
N SER A 132 -5.44 3.62 -5.57
CA SER A 132 -5.69 2.23 -5.96
C SER A 132 -4.94 1.87 -7.25
N ILE A 133 -4.80 2.81 -8.17
CA ILE A 133 -4.04 2.62 -9.41
C ILE A 133 -2.55 2.53 -9.11
N SER A 134 -2.01 3.47 -8.33
CA SER A 134 -0.60 3.43 -7.91
C SER A 134 -0.25 2.12 -7.21
N ALA A 135 -1.07 1.72 -6.23
CA ALA A 135 -0.86 0.46 -5.52
C ALA A 135 -0.95 -0.76 -6.44
N SER A 136 -1.85 -0.75 -7.44
CA SER A 136 -1.95 -1.85 -8.40
C SER A 136 -0.67 -2.00 -9.22
N ILE A 137 -0.12 -0.89 -9.72
CA ILE A 137 1.13 -0.89 -10.47
C ILE A 137 2.28 -1.47 -9.62
N LEU A 138 2.43 -0.95 -8.40
CA LEU A 138 3.50 -1.37 -7.49
C LEU A 138 3.37 -2.85 -7.06
N LEU A 139 2.15 -3.31 -6.79
CA LEU A 139 1.90 -4.71 -6.40
C LEU A 139 2.19 -5.68 -7.55
N TYR A 140 1.81 -5.34 -8.79
CA TYR A 140 2.12 -6.16 -9.95
C TYR A 140 3.62 -6.20 -10.25
N GLU A 141 4.32 -5.07 -10.13
CA GLU A 141 5.78 -5.03 -10.25
C GLU A 141 6.47 -5.91 -9.21
N ALA A 142 6.09 -5.72 -7.94
CA ALA A 142 6.65 -6.53 -6.86
C ALA A 142 6.39 -8.03 -7.06
N ARG A 143 5.21 -8.40 -7.58
CA ARG A 143 4.89 -9.80 -7.87
C ARG A 143 5.70 -10.33 -9.04
N ALA A 144 5.86 -9.56 -10.12
CA ALA A 144 6.68 -9.93 -11.27
C ALA A 144 8.14 -10.14 -10.88
N ALA A 145 8.70 -9.24 -10.08
CA ALA A 145 10.08 -9.35 -9.58
C ALA A 145 10.30 -10.60 -8.70
N GLN A 146 9.27 -11.10 -8.03
CA GLN A 146 9.32 -12.33 -7.24
C GLN A 146 9.14 -13.62 -8.06
N GLY A 147 9.01 -13.51 -9.38
CA GLY A 147 8.89 -14.67 -10.29
C GLY A 147 7.56 -15.42 -10.17
N ARG A 148 6.49 -14.75 -9.81
CA ARG A 148 5.17 -15.36 -9.58
C ARG A 148 4.07 -14.64 -10.37
#